data_447a840a90b8127acebd395d50bb3045
#
_entry.id   447a840a90b8127acebd395d50bb3045
#
_cell.length_a   1.000
_cell.length_b   1.000
_cell.length_c   1.000
_cell.angle_alpha   90.00
_cell.angle_beta   90.00
_cell.angle_gamma   90.00
#
_symmetry.space_group_name_H-M   'P 1'
#
loop_
_entity.id
_entity.type
_entity.pdbx_description
1 polymer ?
#
loop_
_entity_poly.entity_id
_entity_poly.type
_entity_poly.pdbx_seq_one_letter_code
_entity_poly.pdbx_strand_id
1 'polypeptide(L)'
;MSNQLNAALSGQAPTALAEDVSLATPLTAPRITGRDAVSAALGTYQQALAAPEATVSLKGDEVEGVVYSASPGGRETEIVALARNNAAGLIATIDVYGRPWPFMAALREVIAKTDPALADPSLGSGPYTPDGPTPVWVDHPAVPPLAQDVTLYSPILREEPTGNAVVGPVLKAAAQSFSDLKVRAVLDIEGQPGFAVVIDEYVEGGHVQQLVEIFTLNGAGEVGGIRIFTRPWLVTAQFRESMYALLKDTLGPEFWEGPESEDPLPTP
;
A
#
# COMPACT_ATOMS: atom_id res chain seq x y z
N MET A 1 -11.45 4.77 17.38
CA MET A 1 -10.09 4.34 17.01
C MET A 1 -9.56 5.10 15.78
N SER A 2 -10.29 5.25 14.68
CA SER A 2 -9.85 6.08 13.53
C SER A 2 -9.32 7.47 13.94
N ASN A 3 -9.86 8.07 15.00
CA ASN A 3 -9.36 9.33 15.57
C ASN A 3 -7.96 9.22 16.21
N GLN A 4 -7.58 8.06 16.77
CA GLN A 4 -6.25 7.86 17.36
C GLN A 4 -5.20 7.66 16.27
N LEU A 5 -5.52 6.89 15.22
CA LEU A 5 -4.64 6.71 14.09
C LEU A 5 -4.43 8.04 13.35
N ASN A 6 -5.52 8.78 13.07
CA ASN A 6 -5.43 10.12 12.48
C ASN A 6 -4.59 11.08 13.34
N ALA A 7 -4.78 11.07 14.66
CA ALA A 7 -4.01 11.90 15.57
C ALA A 7 -2.52 11.49 15.61
N ALA A 8 -2.22 10.18 15.58
CA ALA A 8 -0.85 9.68 15.53
C ALA A 8 -0.16 10.05 14.21
N LEU A 9 -0.85 9.86 13.08
CA LEU A 9 -0.32 10.22 11.75
C LEU A 9 -0.20 11.73 11.55
N SER A 10 -1.01 12.54 12.26
CA SER A 10 -0.90 14.00 12.26
C SER A 10 0.09 14.56 13.30
N GLY A 11 0.83 13.69 14.00
CA GLY A 11 1.79 14.10 15.02
C GLY A 11 1.16 14.70 16.29
N GLN A 12 -0.17 14.61 16.44
CA GLN A 12 -0.92 15.28 17.53
C GLN A 12 -1.07 14.44 18.80
N ALA A 13 -0.77 13.14 18.74
CA ALA A 13 -0.97 12.25 19.91
C ALA A 13 0.14 11.18 20.05
N PRO A 14 1.39 11.57 20.40
CA PRO A 14 2.44 10.59 20.66
C PRO A 14 2.11 9.63 21.82
N THR A 15 1.19 10.04 22.73
CA THR A 15 0.72 9.21 23.85
C THR A 15 -0.19 8.06 23.45
N ALA A 16 -0.71 8.04 22.21
CA ALA A 16 -1.48 6.91 21.67
C ALA A 16 -0.59 5.73 21.23
N LEU A 17 0.73 5.93 21.12
CA LEU A 17 1.67 4.90 20.69
C LEU A 17 2.18 4.09 21.89
N ALA A 18 2.29 2.77 21.72
CA ALA A 18 2.98 1.90 22.67
C ALA A 18 4.49 2.25 22.73
N GLU A 19 5.18 1.85 23.81
CA GLU A 19 6.63 2.10 23.91
C GLU A 19 7.42 1.33 22.86
N ASP A 20 6.98 0.10 22.57
CA ASP A 20 7.54 -0.84 21.61
C ASP A 20 6.86 -0.79 20.23
N VAL A 21 6.12 0.29 19.93
CA VAL A 21 5.43 0.46 18.64
C VAL A 21 6.37 0.26 17.46
N SER A 22 5.86 -0.35 16.40
CA SER A 22 6.60 -0.55 15.16
C SER A 22 5.86 0.05 13.96
N LEU A 23 6.62 0.67 13.06
CA LEU A 23 6.15 1.28 11.82
C LEU A 23 6.78 0.58 10.63
N ALA A 24 5.96 0.13 9.70
CA ALA A 24 6.37 -0.28 8.37
C ALA A 24 6.00 0.80 7.37
N THR A 25 6.92 1.20 6.52
CA THR A 25 6.72 2.28 5.55
C THR A 25 6.53 1.74 4.13
N PRO A 26 5.97 2.51 3.19
CA PRO A 26 5.87 2.07 1.81
C PRO A 26 7.23 2.06 1.08
N LEU A 27 8.21 2.83 1.56
CA LEU A 27 9.50 3.02 0.87
C LEU A 27 10.56 2.03 1.33
N THR A 28 10.63 1.73 2.64
CA THR A 28 11.69 0.92 3.24
C THR A 28 11.21 -0.47 3.61
N ALA A 29 12.09 -1.45 3.53
CA ALA A 29 11.81 -2.83 3.95
C ALA A 29 11.84 -2.99 5.47
N PRO A 30 12.88 -2.56 6.21
CA PRO A 30 12.96 -2.70 7.66
C PRO A 30 11.87 -1.90 8.37
N ARG A 31 11.38 -2.45 9.49
CA ARG A 31 10.49 -1.71 10.39
C ARG A 31 11.27 -0.77 11.29
N ILE A 32 10.69 0.39 11.55
CA ILE A 32 11.16 1.33 12.58
C ILE A 32 10.50 0.94 13.89
N THR A 33 11.25 0.86 14.98
CA THR A 33 10.75 0.42 16.29
C THR A 33 11.04 1.44 17.37
N GLY A 34 10.11 1.51 18.35
CA GLY A 34 10.18 2.42 19.48
C GLY A 34 9.46 3.75 19.25
N ARG A 35 8.79 4.23 20.30
CA ARG A 35 7.89 5.39 20.24
C ARG A 35 8.53 6.64 19.64
N ASP A 36 9.73 6.97 20.10
CA ASP A 36 10.40 8.21 19.66
C ASP A 36 10.80 8.13 18.18
N ALA A 37 11.37 6.99 17.74
CA ALA A 37 11.77 6.78 16.36
C ALA A 37 10.55 6.76 15.42
N VAL A 38 9.47 6.08 15.82
CA VAL A 38 8.22 6.04 15.05
C VAL A 38 7.58 7.42 14.98
N SER A 39 7.55 8.17 16.09
CA SER A 39 6.99 9.53 16.10
C SER A 39 7.78 10.47 15.18
N ALA A 40 9.11 10.38 15.18
CA ALA A 40 9.96 11.17 14.28
C ALA A 40 9.70 10.81 12.80
N ALA A 41 9.64 9.51 12.47
CA ALA A 41 9.34 9.05 11.12
C ALA A 41 7.96 9.50 10.64
N LEU A 42 6.92 9.37 11.46
CA LEU A 42 5.57 9.84 11.14
C LEU A 42 5.55 11.35 10.89
N GLY A 43 6.30 12.14 11.68
CA GLY A 43 6.46 13.58 11.46
C GLY A 43 7.09 13.91 10.11
N THR A 44 8.11 13.15 9.70
CA THR A 44 8.75 13.29 8.37
C THR A 44 7.76 12.95 7.24
N TYR A 45 7.02 11.84 7.37
CA TYR A 45 5.99 11.45 6.39
C TYR A 45 4.88 12.50 6.29
N GLN A 46 4.39 13.01 7.42
CA GLN A 46 3.37 14.06 7.45
C GLN A 46 3.80 15.32 6.68
N GLN A 47 5.03 15.78 6.92
CA GLN A 47 5.57 16.93 6.21
C GLN A 47 5.71 16.66 4.70
N ALA A 48 6.19 15.46 4.33
CA ALA A 48 6.38 15.08 2.94
C ALA A 48 5.06 14.92 2.17
N LEU A 49 4.00 14.46 2.84
CA LEU A 49 2.67 14.28 2.25
C LEU A 49 1.89 15.59 2.09
N ALA A 50 2.35 16.71 2.66
CA ALA A 50 1.76 18.05 2.49
C ALA A 50 0.25 18.10 2.79
N ALA A 51 -0.12 17.84 4.05
CA ALA A 51 -1.50 17.84 4.55
C ALA A 51 -2.38 16.74 3.91
N PRO A 52 -2.12 15.46 4.21
CA PRO A 52 -2.91 14.35 3.70
C PRO A 52 -4.37 14.43 4.16
N GLU A 53 -5.31 14.14 3.26
CA GLU A 53 -6.74 14.14 3.51
C GLU A 53 -7.25 12.70 3.66
N ALA A 54 -7.94 12.39 4.77
CA ALA A 54 -8.56 11.09 4.98
C ALA A 54 -9.80 10.94 4.09
N THR A 55 -9.83 9.88 3.28
CA THR A 55 -10.89 9.64 2.28
C THR A 55 -11.73 8.41 2.55
N VAL A 56 -11.13 7.35 3.12
CA VAL A 56 -11.82 6.09 3.41
C VAL A 56 -11.36 5.55 4.75
N SER A 57 -12.31 5.11 5.58
CA SER A 57 -12.04 4.38 6.83
C SER A 57 -12.26 2.88 6.64
N LEU A 58 -11.36 2.07 7.17
CA LEU A 58 -11.40 0.61 7.14
C LEU A 58 -11.47 0.06 8.57
N LYS A 59 -12.27 -0.99 8.76
CA LYS A 59 -12.48 -1.58 10.07
C LYS A 59 -12.51 -3.10 10.03
N GLY A 60 -11.68 -3.72 10.83
CA GLY A 60 -11.69 -5.15 11.12
C GLY A 60 -11.69 -5.41 12.62
N ASP A 61 -11.61 -6.67 13.02
CA ASP A 61 -11.66 -7.08 14.42
C ASP A 61 -10.46 -6.53 15.22
N GLU A 62 -9.26 -6.64 14.67
CA GLU A 62 -8.00 -6.24 15.33
C GLU A 62 -7.25 -5.13 14.59
N VAL A 63 -7.69 -4.79 13.39
CA VAL A 63 -7.02 -3.83 12.50
C VAL A 63 -8.00 -2.74 12.13
N GLU A 64 -7.54 -1.51 12.20
CA GLU A 64 -8.23 -0.36 11.63
C GLU A 64 -7.33 0.32 10.60
N GLY A 65 -7.94 0.94 9.62
CA GLY A 65 -7.20 1.61 8.57
C GLY A 65 -7.85 2.91 8.10
N VAL A 66 -7.02 3.74 7.49
CA VAL A 66 -7.47 4.96 6.82
C VAL A 66 -6.70 5.12 5.52
N VAL A 67 -7.41 5.42 4.45
CA VAL A 67 -6.85 5.84 3.17
C VAL A 67 -6.74 7.36 3.17
N TYR A 68 -5.60 7.87 2.74
CA TYR A 68 -5.33 9.28 2.58
C TYR A 68 -4.99 9.59 1.13
N SER A 69 -5.56 10.66 0.60
CA SER A 69 -5.04 11.33 -0.58
C SER A 69 -3.97 12.35 -0.17
N ALA A 70 -2.94 12.52 -0.97
CA ALA A 70 -1.82 13.42 -0.71
C ALA A 70 -1.17 13.86 -2.01
N SER A 71 -0.39 14.94 -1.97
CA SER A 71 0.27 15.48 -3.16
C SER A 71 1.74 15.85 -2.89
N PRO A 72 2.60 14.86 -2.57
CA PRO A 72 4.02 15.12 -2.33
C PRO A 72 4.67 15.68 -3.59
N GLY A 73 5.38 16.81 -3.44
CA GLY A 73 5.99 17.48 -4.59
C GLY A 73 5.01 17.94 -5.68
N GLY A 74 3.70 18.05 -5.37
CA GLY A 74 2.66 18.45 -6.31
C GLY A 74 2.14 17.31 -7.20
N ARG A 75 2.47 16.07 -6.89
CA ARG A 75 1.99 14.85 -7.59
C ARG A 75 1.00 14.09 -6.72
N GLU A 76 -0.15 13.78 -7.28
CA GLU A 76 -1.20 13.07 -6.55
C GLU A 76 -0.78 11.63 -6.26
N THR A 77 -1.00 11.19 -5.02
CA THR A 77 -0.78 9.83 -4.56
C THR A 77 -1.84 9.47 -3.51
N GLU A 78 -1.97 8.20 -3.25
CA GLU A 78 -2.75 7.71 -2.12
C GLU A 78 -1.88 6.80 -1.25
N ILE A 79 -2.10 6.86 0.04
CA ILE A 79 -1.55 5.91 1.00
C ILE A 79 -2.67 5.29 1.82
N VAL A 80 -2.48 4.07 2.29
CA VAL A 80 -3.31 3.48 3.33
C VAL A 80 -2.43 3.17 4.54
N ALA A 81 -2.89 3.60 5.70
CA ALA A 81 -2.27 3.26 6.97
C ALA A 81 -3.18 2.30 7.74
N LEU A 82 -2.63 1.18 8.17
CA LEU A 82 -3.28 0.19 9.02
C LEU A 82 -2.66 0.22 10.40
N ALA A 83 -3.47 0.16 11.46
CA ALA A 83 -2.99 0.11 12.84
C ALA A 83 -3.59 -1.07 13.60
N ARG A 84 -2.80 -1.62 14.53
CA ARG A 84 -3.24 -2.59 15.54
C ARG A 84 -2.92 -2.05 16.91
N ASN A 85 -3.85 -2.23 17.84
CA ASN A 85 -3.65 -1.87 19.24
C ASN A 85 -3.19 -3.08 20.06
N ASN A 86 -2.43 -2.82 21.13
CA ASN A 86 -2.15 -3.82 22.15
C ASN A 86 -3.32 -3.94 23.15
N ALA A 87 -3.19 -4.84 24.11
CA ALA A 87 -4.20 -5.06 25.14
C ALA A 87 -4.50 -3.84 26.03
N ALA A 88 -3.60 -2.84 26.06
CA ALA A 88 -3.80 -1.58 26.78
C ALA A 88 -4.53 -0.52 25.92
N GLY A 89 -4.89 -0.83 24.66
CA GLY A 89 -5.54 0.09 23.74
C GLY A 89 -4.59 1.10 23.09
N LEU A 90 -3.26 0.89 23.20
CA LEU A 90 -2.26 1.73 22.54
C LEU A 90 -1.90 1.13 21.19
N ILE A 91 -1.60 1.97 20.22
CA ILE A 91 -1.14 1.54 18.88
C ILE A 91 0.22 0.85 19.02
N ALA A 92 0.26 -0.44 18.69
CA ALA A 92 1.45 -1.28 18.74
C ALA A 92 2.11 -1.47 17.38
N THR A 93 1.33 -1.45 16.28
CA THR A 93 1.87 -1.51 14.92
C THR A 93 1.16 -0.52 14.02
N ILE A 94 1.94 0.04 13.10
CA ILE A 94 1.43 0.85 11.99
C ILE A 94 2.07 0.31 10.72
N ASP A 95 1.25 -0.05 9.72
CA ASP A 95 1.69 -0.49 8.40
C ASP A 95 1.18 0.50 7.35
N VAL A 96 2.08 1.14 6.61
CA VAL A 96 1.76 2.12 5.58
C VAL A 96 2.09 1.56 4.22
N TYR A 97 1.15 1.66 3.30
CA TYR A 97 1.25 1.22 1.91
C TYR A 97 0.97 2.41 0.99
N GLY A 98 1.48 2.38 -0.22
CA GLY A 98 1.31 3.50 -1.15
C GLY A 98 0.95 3.08 -2.57
N ARG A 99 0.35 4.02 -3.34
CA ARG A 99 0.05 3.94 -4.76
C ARG A 99 -0.04 5.32 -5.43
N PRO A 100 0.10 5.38 -6.74
CA PRO A 100 0.77 4.39 -7.59
C PRO A 100 2.29 4.51 -7.46
N TRP A 101 3.02 3.45 -7.84
CA TRP A 101 4.48 3.40 -7.77
C TRP A 101 5.17 4.59 -8.45
N PRO A 102 4.77 5.02 -9.66
CA PRO A 102 5.43 6.17 -10.31
C PRO A 102 5.37 7.45 -9.47
N PHE A 103 4.28 7.69 -8.75
CA PHE A 103 4.12 8.89 -7.93
C PHE A 103 4.73 8.74 -6.53
N MET A 104 4.93 7.51 -6.08
CA MET A 104 5.68 7.23 -4.84
C MET A 104 7.16 7.64 -4.96
N ALA A 105 7.70 7.76 -6.19
CA ALA A 105 9.01 8.33 -6.43
C ALA A 105 9.11 9.77 -5.91
N ALA A 106 8.09 10.60 -6.12
CA ALA A 106 8.05 11.97 -5.60
C ALA A 106 8.06 12.02 -4.07
N LEU A 107 7.33 11.11 -3.41
CA LEU A 107 7.36 11.00 -1.95
C LEU A 107 8.77 10.64 -1.47
N ARG A 108 9.43 9.69 -2.13
CA ARG A 108 10.80 9.28 -1.81
C ARG A 108 11.79 10.45 -1.96
N GLU A 109 11.72 11.20 -3.04
CA GLU A 109 12.56 12.38 -3.27
C GLU A 109 12.39 13.45 -2.17
N VAL A 110 11.15 13.70 -1.74
CA VAL A 110 10.85 14.67 -0.69
C VAL A 110 11.40 14.19 0.65
N ILE A 111 11.17 12.92 1.01
CA ILE A 111 11.67 12.32 2.26
C ILE A 111 13.19 12.28 2.28
N ALA A 112 13.84 11.92 1.17
CA ALA A 112 15.31 11.85 1.09
C ALA A 112 16.02 13.17 1.41
N LYS A 113 15.37 14.31 1.20
CA LYS A 113 15.91 15.63 1.55
C LYS A 113 15.94 15.89 3.05
N THR A 114 15.04 15.26 3.80
CA THR A 114 14.87 15.46 5.25
C THR A 114 15.49 14.31 6.04
N ASP A 115 15.23 13.08 5.60
CA ASP A 115 15.71 11.85 6.22
C ASP A 115 16.04 10.80 5.15
N PRO A 116 17.30 10.75 4.68
CA PRO A 116 17.70 9.79 3.65
C PRO A 116 17.51 8.32 4.05
N ALA A 117 17.58 8.01 5.35
CA ALA A 117 17.40 6.64 5.83
C ALA A 117 15.95 6.13 5.66
N LEU A 118 14.97 7.03 5.77
CA LEU A 118 13.55 6.72 5.51
C LEU A 118 13.23 6.58 4.02
N ALA A 119 14.13 7.02 3.14
CA ALA A 119 14.01 6.93 1.69
C ALA A 119 14.89 5.84 1.08
N ASP A 120 15.70 5.13 1.90
CA ASP A 120 16.57 4.05 1.43
C ASP A 120 15.74 2.80 1.13
N PRO A 121 15.64 2.37 -0.14
CA PRO A 121 14.84 1.23 -0.50
C PRO A 121 15.53 -0.12 -0.27
N SER A 122 16.71 -0.17 0.34
CA SER A 122 17.48 -1.39 0.53
C SER A 122 16.64 -2.51 1.17
N LEU A 123 16.67 -3.70 0.55
CA LEU A 123 16.03 -4.92 1.07
C LEU A 123 16.96 -5.75 1.96
N GLY A 124 18.23 -5.35 2.07
CA GLY A 124 19.27 -6.19 2.70
C GLY A 124 19.74 -7.31 1.76
N SER A 125 20.33 -8.36 2.32
CA SER A 125 20.83 -9.51 1.56
C SER A 125 19.82 -10.67 1.59
N GLY A 126 19.44 -11.17 0.41
CA GLY A 126 18.53 -12.31 0.25
C GLY A 126 17.05 -11.91 0.09
N PRO A 127 16.16 -12.93 0.03
CA PRO A 127 14.72 -12.68 -0.10
C PRO A 127 14.16 -11.86 1.03
N TYR A 128 13.42 -10.80 0.69
CA TYR A 128 12.73 -10.00 1.69
C TYR A 128 11.52 -10.75 2.24
N THR A 129 11.48 -10.89 3.55
CA THR A 129 10.32 -11.35 4.30
C THR A 129 9.95 -10.28 5.33
N PRO A 130 8.66 -9.90 5.43
CA PRO A 130 8.24 -8.86 6.37
C PRO A 130 8.58 -9.22 7.83
N ASP A 131 9.19 -8.28 8.53
CA ASP A 131 9.41 -8.37 9.97
C ASP A 131 8.09 -8.22 10.73
N GLY A 132 8.01 -8.80 11.93
CA GLY A 132 6.87 -8.66 12.82
C GLY A 132 6.32 -9.99 13.33
N PRO A 133 5.23 -9.98 14.08
CA PRO A 133 4.60 -11.20 14.58
C PRO A 133 4.10 -12.07 13.41
N THR A 134 4.22 -13.37 13.55
CA THR A 134 3.67 -14.33 12.58
C THR A 134 2.16 -14.08 12.45
N PRO A 135 1.64 -13.80 11.24
CA PRO A 135 0.23 -13.55 11.06
C PRO A 135 -0.60 -14.82 11.29
N VAL A 136 -1.79 -14.63 11.80
CA VAL A 136 -2.86 -15.64 11.68
C VAL A 136 -3.47 -15.45 10.29
N TRP A 137 -3.38 -16.49 9.46
CA TRP A 137 -3.93 -16.45 8.11
C TRP A 137 -5.44 -16.70 8.15
N VAL A 138 -6.17 -15.96 7.31
CA VAL A 138 -7.62 -16.12 7.13
C VAL A 138 -7.92 -16.49 5.67
N ASP A 139 -9.11 -17.02 5.42
CA ASP A 139 -9.54 -17.35 4.07
C ASP A 139 -9.75 -16.07 3.23
N HIS A 140 -9.37 -16.13 1.97
CA HIS A 140 -9.66 -15.05 1.04
C HIS A 140 -11.18 -14.98 0.82
N PRO A 141 -11.80 -13.81 0.98
CA PRO A 141 -13.23 -13.68 0.72
C PRO A 141 -13.54 -13.92 -0.76
N ALA A 142 -14.74 -14.40 -1.05
CA ALA A 142 -15.19 -14.49 -2.42
C ALA A 142 -15.32 -13.09 -3.02
N VAL A 143 -14.59 -12.81 -4.10
CA VAL A 143 -14.68 -11.55 -4.83
C VAL A 143 -15.90 -11.59 -5.77
N PRO A 144 -16.83 -10.64 -5.68
CA PRO A 144 -17.94 -10.56 -6.62
C PRO A 144 -17.47 -10.36 -8.08
N PRO A 145 -18.33 -10.63 -9.09
CA PRO A 145 -18.01 -10.34 -10.48
C PRO A 145 -17.60 -8.89 -10.70
N LEU A 146 -16.72 -8.65 -11.66
CA LEU A 146 -16.35 -7.30 -12.07
C LEU A 146 -17.49 -6.65 -12.84
N ALA A 147 -17.80 -5.40 -12.51
CA ALA A 147 -18.69 -4.58 -13.30
C ALA A 147 -18.12 -4.35 -14.71
N GLN A 148 -18.98 -4.07 -15.69
CA GLN A 148 -18.54 -3.82 -17.06
C GLN A 148 -17.62 -2.58 -17.15
N ASP A 149 -17.83 -1.58 -16.31
CA ASP A 149 -17.12 -0.31 -16.23
C ASP A 149 -16.12 -0.24 -15.05
N VAL A 150 -15.73 -1.38 -14.49
CA VAL A 150 -14.79 -1.45 -13.38
C VAL A 150 -13.52 -0.64 -13.64
N THR A 151 -13.04 0.09 -12.62
CA THR A 151 -11.76 0.82 -12.68
C THR A 151 -10.75 0.17 -11.74
N LEU A 152 -9.53 -0.04 -12.25
CA LEU A 152 -8.39 -0.53 -11.47
C LEU A 152 -7.45 0.62 -11.14
N TYR A 153 -7.38 0.96 -9.87
CA TYR A 153 -6.42 1.89 -9.29
C TYR A 153 -5.16 1.11 -8.91
N SER A 154 -4.32 0.88 -9.92
CA SER A 154 -3.14 0.01 -9.83
C SER A 154 -2.03 0.61 -8.96
N PRO A 155 -1.23 -0.22 -8.26
CA PRO A 155 -0.05 0.26 -7.54
C PRO A 155 1.13 0.55 -8.47
N ILE A 156 1.13 0.02 -9.70
CA ILE A 156 2.29 0.03 -10.62
C ILE A 156 2.05 0.78 -11.93
N LEU A 157 0.80 1.08 -12.27
CA LEU A 157 0.46 1.77 -13.51
C LEU A 157 0.30 3.26 -13.26
N ARG A 158 0.60 4.05 -14.27
CA ARG A 158 0.43 5.50 -14.26
C ARG A 158 -1.02 5.92 -14.47
N GLU A 159 -1.63 5.35 -15.52
CA GLU A 159 -3.03 5.57 -15.84
C GLU A 159 -3.88 4.42 -15.27
N GLU A 160 -5.13 4.67 -15.04
CA GLU A 160 -6.06 3.73 -14.43
C GLU A 160 -6.82 2.94 -15.50
N PRO A 161 -6.53 1.63 -15.69
CA PRO A 161 -7.30 0.80 -16.60
C PRO A 161 -8.77 0.79 -16.23
N THR A 162 -9.65 1.00 -17.22
CA THR A 162 -11.09 1.02 -17.03
C THR A 162 -11.77 0.03 -17.99
N GLY A 163 -12.83 -0.60 -17.50
CA GLY A 163 -13.61 -1.61 -18.21
C GLY A 163 -13.07 -3.04 -18.01
N ASN A 164 -14.01 -3.98 -17.82
CA ASN A 164 -13.70 -5.39 -17.55
C ASN A 164 -12.84 -6.03 -18.67
N ALA A 165 -13.01 -5.59 -19.92
CA ALA A 165 -12.21 -6.10 -21.04
C ALA A 165 -10.72 -5.75 -20.93
N VAL A 166 -10.35 -4.70 -20.19
CA VAL A 166 -8.97 -4.28 -19.96
C VAL A 166 -8.50 -4.76 -18.58
N VAL A 167 -9.31 -4.53 -17.54
CA VAL A 167 -8.95 -4.86 -16.14
C VAL A 167 -8.80 -6.37 -15.94
N GLY A 168 -9.68 -7.19 -16.52
CA GLY A 168 -9.61 -8.64 -16.39
C GLY A 168 -8.28 -9.25 -16.82
N PRO A 169 -7.74 -8.94 -18.01
CA PRO A 169 -6.39 -9.35 -18.44
C PRO A 169 -5.27 -8.88 -17.51
N VAL A 170 -5.35 -7.66 -16.95
CA VAL A 170 -4.36 -7.14 -16.01
C VAL A 170 -4.36 -7.96 -14.72
N LEU A 171 -5.52 -8.21 -14.13
CA LEU A 171 -5.63 -9.04 -12.92
C LEU A 171 -5.18 -10.48 -13.17
N LYS A 172 -5.48 -11.03 -14.35
CA LYS A 172 -5.00 -12.36 -14.73
C LYS A 172 -3.47 -12.42 -14.86
N ALA A 173 -2.84 -11.38 -15.42
CA ALA A 173 -1.39 -11.28 -15.49
C ALA A 173 -0.78 -11.14 -14.09
N ALA A 174 -1.39 -10.33 -13.21
CA ALA A 174 -0.97 -10.22 -11.82
C ALA A 174 -0.98 -11.58 -11.12
N ALA A 175 -2.05 -12.36 -11.27
CA ALA A 175 -2.15 -13.71 -10.71
C ALA A 175 -1.09 -14.70 -11.23
N GLN A 176 -0.43 -14.40 -12.35
CA GLN A 176 0.68 -15.20 -12.89
C GLN A 176 2.05 -14.75 -12.36
N SER A 177 2.12 -13.57 -11.73
CA SER A 177 3.37 -12.95 -11.30
C SER A 177 3.75 -13.28 -9.84
N PHE A 178 2.90 -14.00 -9.12
CA PHE A 178 3.19 -14.47 -7.76
C PHE A 178 2.97 -15.99 -7.64
N SER A 179 3.76 -16.63 -6.78
CA SER A 179 3.73 -18.09 -6.58
C SER A 179 2.77 -18.54 -5.49
N ASP A 180 2.46 -17.67 -4.53
CA ASP A 180 1.56 -17.92 -3.40
C ASP A 180 0.95 -16.60 -2.93
N LEU A 181 -0.22 -16.66 -2.30
CA LEU A 181 -0.94 -15.54 -1.74
C LEU A 181 -1.53 -15.93 -0.39
N LYS A 182 -1.34 -15.09 0.64
CA LYS A 182 -1.88 -15.34 1.98
C LYS A 182 -2.57 -14.10 2.53
N VAL A 183 -3.80 -14.28 3.00
CA VAL A 183 -4.59 -13.19 3.57
C VAL A 183 -4.31 -13.03 5.06
N ARG A 184 -3.99 -11.80 5.47
CA ARG A 184 -3.75 -11.41 6.86
C ARG A 184 -5.00 -10.90 7.57
N ALA A 185 -5.86 -10.20 6.84
CA ALA A 185 -7.09 -9.64 7.39
C ALA A 185 -8.07 -9.29 6.27
N VAL A 186 -9.35 -9.29 6.63
CA VAL A 186 -10.45 -8.72 5.83
C VAL A 186 -11.04 -7.59 6.64
N LEU A 187 -11.29 -6.44 6.01
CA LEU A 187 -11.77 -5.22 6.65
C LEU A 187 -13.03 -4.73 5.93
N ASP A 188 -13.98 -4.21 6.69
CA ASP A 188 -15.13 -3.49 6.15
C ASP A 188 -14.74 -2.06 5.75
N ILE A 189 -15.39 -1.53 4.73
CA ILE A 189 -15.29 -0.11 4.35
C ILE A 189 -16.43 0.65 5.04
N GLU A 190 -16.10 1.64 5.87
CA GLU A 190 -17.12 2.41 6.55
C GLU A 190 -17.89 3.31 5.56
N GLY A 191 -19.21 3.24 5.61
CA GLY A 191 -20.11 4.15 4.89
C GLY A 191 -20.35 3.82 3.40
N GLN A 192 -19.73 2.78 2.86
CA GLN A 192 -19.98 2.34 1.49
C GLN A 192 -19.89 0.82 1.33
N PRO A 193 -20.62 0.22 0.35
CA PRO A 193 -20.52 -1.20 0.07
C PRO A 193 -19.11 -1.59 -0.43
N GLY A 194 -18.58 -2.65 0.13
CA GLY A 194 -17.26 -3.18 -0.27
C GLY A 194 -16.48 -3.73 0.91
N PHE A 195 -15.26 -4.13 0.66
CA PHE A 195 -14.35 -4.67 1.65
C PHE A 195 -12.90 -4.43 1.25
N ALA A 196 -12.00 -4.54 2.19
CA ALA A 196 -10.57 -4.53 1.93
C ALA A 196 -9.92 -5.84 2.40
N VAL A 197 -8.85 -6.25 1.72
CA VAL A 197 -8.08 -7.46 2.03
C VAL A 197 -6.63 -7.07 2.21
N VAL A 198 -6.01 -7.50 3.31
CA VAL A 198 -4.58 -7.33 3.57
C VAL A 198 -3.88 -8.63 3.21
N ILE A 199 -2.91 -8.57 2.31
CA ILE A 199 -2.34 -9.74 1.64
C ILE A 199 -0.81 -9.71 1.69
N ASP A 200 -0.21 -10.90 1.79
CA ASP A 200 1.18 -11.16 1.44
C ASP A 200 1.21 -11.96 0.12
N GLU A 201 1.84 -11.41 -0.90
CA GLU A 201 2.13 -12.08 -2.16
C GLU A 201 3.59 -12.49 -2.23
N TYR A 202 3.84 -13.73 -2.66
CA TYR A 202 5.18 -14.28 -2.85
C TYR A 202 5.58 -14.12 -4.31
N VAL A 203 6.38 -13.09 -4.59
CA VAL A 203 6.83 -12.75 -5.94
C VAL A 203 8.14 -13.44 -6.31
N GLU A 204 8.57 -13.28 -7.55
CA GLU A 204 9.82 -13.83 -8.06
C GLU A 204 11.03 -13.48 -7.15
N GLY A 205 11.98 -14.40 -7.04
CA GLY A 205 13.12 -14.25 -6.13
C GLY A 205 12.84 -14.59 -4.66
N GLY A 206 11.60 -15.00 -4.33
CA GLY A 206 11.18 -15.35 -2.97
C GLY A 206 10.92 -14.15 -2.07
N HIS A 207 10.82 -12.94 -2.64
CA HIS A 207 10.44 -11.76 -1.90
C HIS A 207 8.93 -11.77 -1.59
N VAL A 208 8.57 -11.18 -0.45
CA VAL A 208 7.17 -10.99 -0.07
C VAL A 208 6.77 -9.53 -0.32
N GLN A 209 5.86 -9.33 -1.27
CA GLN A 209 5.15 -8.07 -1.42
C GLN A 209 3.95 -8.07 -0.47
N GLN A 210 3.81 -7.01 0.29
CA GLN A 210 2.61 -6.80 1.11
C GLN A 210 1.70 -5.81 0.40
N LEU A 211 0.40 -6.07 0.43
CA LEU A 211 -0.57 -5.19 -0.20
C LEU A 211 -1.89 -5.10 0.56
N VAL A 212 -2.61 -4.04 0.27
CA VAL A 212 -4.01 -3.84 0.66
C VAL A 212 -4.81 -3.65 -0.62
N GLU A 213 -5.76 -4.54 -0.85
CA GLU A 213 -6.74 -4.42 -1.93
C GLU A 213 -8.07 -3.92 -1.37
N ILE A 214 -8.63 -2.88 -1.96
CA ILE A 214 -9.93 -2.31 -1.57
C ILE A 214 -10.89 -2.49 -2.74
N PHE A 215 -11.93 -3.30 -2.52
CA PHE A 215 -12.99 -3.56 -3.49
C PHE A 215 -14.21 -2.72 -3.15
N THR A 216 -14.60 -1.79 -4.02
CA THR A 216 -15.85 -1.04 -3.90
C THR A 216 -16.93 -1.66 -4.78
N LEU A 217 -18.13 -1.85 -4.23
CA LEU A 217 -19.25 -2.47 -4.94
C LEU A 217 -20.22 -1.42 -5.47
N ASN A 218 -20.73 -1.65 -6.68
CA ASN A 218 -21.79 -0.86 -7.28
C ASN A 218 -23.18 -1.26 -6.72
N GLY A 219 -24.25 -0.59 -7.16
CA GLY A 219 -25.62 -0.88 -6.72
C GLY A 219 -26.16 -2.26 -7.12
N ALA A 220 -25.49 -2.98 -8.02
CA ALA A 220 -25.80 -4.36 -8.40
C ALA A 220 -25.03 -5.39 -7.57
N GLY A 221 -24.12 -4.96 -6.68
CA GLY A 221 -23.25 -5.83 -5.90
C GLY A 221 -22.04 -6.34 -6.68
N GLU A 222 -21.74 -5.74 -7.84
CA GLU A 222 -20.54 -6.05 -8.63
C GLU A 222 -19.39 -5.13 -8.23
N VAL A 223 -18.14 -5.59 -8.45
CA VAL A 223 -16.94 -4.78 -8.19
C VAL A 223 -16.84 -3.65 -9.22
N GLY A 224 -17.10 -2.42 -8.80
CA GLY A 224 -16.98 -1.20 -9.61
C GLY A 224 -15.61 -0.54 -9.53
N GLY A 225 -14.85 -0.80 -8.47
CA GLY A 225 -13.51 -0.25 -8.30
C GLY A 225 -12.61 -1.15 -7.47
N ILE A 226 -11.33 -1.22 -7.86
CA ILE A 226 -10.29 -1.97 -7.15
C ILE A 226 -9.13 -1.01 -6.92
N ARG A 227 -8.80 -0.69 -5.64
CA ARG A 227 -7.61 0.06 -5.27
C ARG A 227 -6.59 -0.86 -4.65
N ILE A 228 -5.35 -0.83 -5.15
CA ILE A 228 -4.28 -1.69 -4.67
C ILE A 228 -3.12 -0.82 -4.17
N PHE A 229 -2.74 -1.00 -2.92
CA PHE A 229 -1.63 -0.32 -2.26
C PHE A 229 -0.56 -1.33 -1.90
N THR A 230 0.71 -1.00 -2.06
CA THR A 230 1.80 -1.95 -1.91
C THR A 230 2.94 -1.43 -1.04
N ARG A 231 3.74 -2.38 -0.53
CA ARG A 231 5.04 -2.18 0.11
C ARG A 231 5.89 -3.46 0.07
N PRO A 232 7.24 -3.41 0.25
CA PRO A 232 8.05 -2.21 0.16
C PRO A 232 8.34 -1.83 -1.32
N TRP A 233 8.79 -0.61 -1.54
CA TRP A 233 9.07 -0.01 -2.86
C TRP A 233 9.83 -0.93 -3.83
N LEU A 234 10.96 -1.53 -3.40
CA LEU A 234 11.78 -2.35 -4.30
C LEU A 234 11.07 -3.64 -4.76
N VAL A 235 10.29 -4.27 -3.89
CA VAL A 235 9.53 -5.48 -4.29
C VAL A 235 8.43 -5.09 -5.26
N THR A 236 7.77 -3.95 -5.04
CA THR A 236 6.78 -3.40 -5.98
C THR A 236 7.42 -3.08 -7.33
N ALA A 237 8.66 -2.57 -7.35
CA ALA A 237 9.40 -2.30 -8.58
C ALA A 237 9.67 -3.59 -9.37
N GLN A 238 10.13 -4.65 -8.72
CA GLN A 238 10.33 -5.96 -9.35
C GLN A 238 9.03 -6.55 -9.90
N PHE A 239 7.94 -6.46 -9.12
CA PHE A 239 6.62 -6.86 -9.59
C PHE A 239 6.19 -6.07 -10.84
N ARG A 240 6.45 -4.74 -10.87
CA ARG A 240 6.17 -3.89 -12.04
C ARG A 240 6.93 -4.36 -13.28
N GLU A 241 8.20 -4.73 -13.16
CA GLU A 241 8.99 -5.26 -14.28
C GLU A 241 8.38 -6.55 -14.86
N SER A 242 8.01 -7.48 -13.97
CA SER A 242 7.36 -8.73 -14.39
C SER A 242 6.02 -8.46 -15.08
N MET A 243 5.21 -7.54 -14.55
CA MET A 243 3.95 -7.13 -15.16
C MET A 243 4.14 -6.43 -16.51
N TYR A 244 5.16 -5.56 -16.63
CA TYR A 244 5.50 -4.93 -17.90
C TYR A 244 5.85 -5.96 -18.98
N ALA A 245 6.65 -6.96 -18.63
CA ALA A 245 7.00 -8.03 -19.58
C ALA A 245 5.77 -8.80 -20.09
N LEU A 246 4.74 -8.97 -19.26
CA LEU A 246 3.50 -9.67 -19.60
C LEU A 246 2.50 -8.82 -20.38
N LEU A 247 2.46 -7.51 -20.15
CA LEU A 247 1.37 -6.63 -20.59
C LEU A 247 1.76 -5.53 -21.56
N LYS A 248 3.05 -5.31 -21.86
CA LYS A 248 3.52 -4.23 -22.75
C LYS A 248 2.89 -4.23 -24.15
N ASP A 249 2.47 -5.40 -24.64
CA ASP A 249 1.80 -5.55 -25.92
C ASP A 249 0.27 -5.45 -25.82
N THR A 250 -0.27 -5.35 -24.60
CA THR A 250 -1.71 -5.28 -24.31
C THR A 250 -2.11 -3.89 -23.82
N LEU A 251 -1.28 -3.29 -22.96
CA LEU A 251 -1.45 -1.92 -22.45
C LEU A 251 -0.53 -0.97 -23.21
N GLY A 252 -1.08 0.15 -23.67
CA GLY A 252 -0.32 1.19 -24.34
C GLY A 252 0.76 1.84 -23.45
N PRO A 253 1.71 2.58 -24.06
CA PRO A 253 2.79 3.23 -23.33
C PRO A 253 2.30 4.23 -22.29
N GLU A 254 1.10 4.82 -22.44
CA GLU A 254 0.49 5.76 -21.48
C GLU A 254 0.31 5.16 -20.10
N PHE A 255 0.22 3.85 -19.97
CA PHE A 255 0.14 3.15 -18.68
C PHE A 255 1.50 2.97 -17.99
N TRP A 256 2.60 3.03 -18.74
CA TRP A 256 3.93 2.67 -18.26
C TRP A 256 4.92 3.83 -18.28
N GLU A 257 4.83 4.67 -19.32
CA GLU A 257 5.78 5.75 -19.58
C GLU A 257 5.28 7.09 -19.05
N GLY A 258 6.21 7.93 -18.66
CA GLY A 258 5.96 9.26 -18.14
C GLY A 258 7.24 9.83 -17.56
N PRO A 259 7.25 11.09 -17.12
CA PRO A 259 8.41 11.67 -16.46
C PRO A 259 8.91 10.83 -15.28
N GLU A 260 8.00 10.09 -14.65
CA GLU A 260 8.27 9.21 -13.51
C GLU A 260 8.91 7.88 -13.90
N SER A 261 8.79 7.45 -15.17
CA SER A 261 9.40 6.22 -15.68
C SER A 261 10.88 6.40 -16.03
N GLU A 262 11.35 7.64 -16.11
CA GLU A 262 12.76 7.97 -16.32
C GLU A 262 13.60 7.78 -15.04
N ASP A 263 12.94 7.58 -13.90
CA ASP A 263 13.64 7.21 -12.67
C ASP A 263 14.10 5.75 -12.80
N PRO A 264 15.40 5.49 -13.03
CA PRO A 264 15.87 4.12 -13.18
C PRO A 264 15.55 3.38 -11.90
N LEU A 265 15.01 2.17 -12.05
CA LEU A 265 14.87 1.26 -10.91
C LEU A 265 16.20 1.23 -10.16
N PRO A 266 16.22 1.45 -8.85
CA PRO A 266 17.44 1.26 -8.09
C PRO A 266 17.90 -0.17 -8.37
N THR A 267 19.07 -0.31 -8.98
CA THR A 267 19.71 -1.61 -9.19
C THR A 267 19.87 -2.30 -7.84
N PRO A 268 19.48 -3.58 -7.70
CA PRO A 268 19.59 -4.33 -6.46
C PRO A 268 20.99 -4.39 -5.91
#